data_8f22c0bd787e631d3ef0e1690a082e4e
#
_entry.id   8f22c0bd787e631d3ef0e1690a082e4e
#
_cell.length_a   1.000
_cell.length_b   1.000
_cell.length_c   1.000
_cell.angle_alpha   90.00
_cell.angle_beta   90.00
_cell.angle_gamma   90.00
#
_symmetry.space_group_name_H-M   'P 1'
#
loop_
_entity.id
_entity.type
_entity.pdbx_description
1 polymer ?
#
loop_
_entity_poly.entity_id
_entity_poly.type
_entity_poly.pdbx_seq_one_letter_code
_entity_poly.pdbx_strand_id
1 'polypeptide(L)'
;GIGNLFANASLRRQFPDLPFHVEGNATGLSKNGSFIGHHIMVPKEGVAVHINAFNFPIWGMLEKIAVNLMAGMPAIVKPATITSYLTHVMFKEIIDSKILPEGSLQLICGSARGILDSIISEDVVTFTGSASTGKQLKSHPKIVDESVPFNMEADSLNCSVLGEDSVPGTAEFDIFIKEVLKEMTVKAGQKCTAIRRIIVPESLVEEVKNTLSLKLSKTTIGDPQIEGVRMGSLAGKEQESEVYEKINLLKESQELAYQKELELIGADK
;
A
#
# COMPACT_ATOMS: atom_id res chain seq x y z
N GLY A 1 -1.55 -5.41 -9.66
CA GLY A 1 -0.14 -5.61 -10.04
C GLY A 1 0.02 -5.73 -11.55
N ILE A 2 -0.56 -6.73 -12.21
CA ILE A 2 -0.43 -6.93 -13.67
C ILE A 2 -0.93 -5.70 -14.45
N GLY A 3 -2.06 -5.11 -14.06
CA GLY A 3 -2.57 -3.89 -14.69
C GLY A 3 -1.58 -2.73 -14.63
N ASN A 4 -0.81 -2.59 -13.53
CA ASN A 4 0.21 -1.55 -13.42
C ASN A 4 1.38 -1.79 -14.37
N LEU A 5 1.79 -3.06 -14.57
CA LEU A 5 2.80 -3.42 -15.56
C LEU A 5 2.35 -3.03 -16.97
N PHE A 6 1.11 -3.37 -17.35
CA PHE A 6 0.56 -2.99 -18.66
C PHE A 6 0.44 -1.47 -18.84
N ALA A 7 -0.02 -0.75 -17.82
CA ALA A 7 -0.15 0.71 -17.88
C ALA A 7 1.23 1.37 -18.09
N ASN A 8 2.23 0.97 -17.32
CA ASN A 8 3.59 1.51 -17.47
C ASN A 8 4.22 1.10 -18.80
N ALA A 9 4.05 -0.15 -19.24
CA ALA A 9 4.52 -0.58 -20.56
C ALA A 9 3.85 0.21 -21.71
N SER A 10 2.58 0.60 -21.56
CA SER A 10 1.91 1.49 -22.50
C SER A 10 2.51 2.89 -22.54
N LEU A 11 2.93 3.43 -21.39
CA LEU A 11 3.62 4.73 -21.33
C LEU A 11 4.91 4.71 -22.13
N ARG A 12 5.66 3.60 -22.13
CA ARG A 12 6.91 3.46 -22.89
C ARG A 12 6.74 3.78 -24.38
N ARG A 13 5.58 3.48 -24.94
CA ARG A 13 5.30 3.76 -26.36
C ARG A 13 5.18 5.26 -26.68
N GLN A 14 5.01 6.10 -25.66
CA GLN A 14 4.94 7.55 -25.82
C GLN A 14 6.33 8.21 -25.83
N PHE A 15 7.37 7.48 -25.43
CA PHE A 15 8.74 7.98 -25.42
C PHE A 15 9.45 7.56 -26.71
N PRO A 16 10.30 8.45 -27.27
CA PRO A 16 11.13 8.11 -28.43
C PRO A 16 12.14 7.00 -28.06
N ASP A 17 12.62 6.32 -29.08
CA ASP A 17 13.68 5.32 -28.91
C ASP A 17 15.08 5.97 -28.85
N LEU A 18 15.21 6.89 -27.91
CA LEU A 18 16.43 7.67 -27.64
C LEU A 18 16.86 7.42 -26.18
N PRO A 19 18.14 7.61 -25.86
CA PRO A 19 18.63 7.47 -24.50
C PRO A 19 18.16 8.59 -23.55
N PHE A 20 17.42 9.56 -24.05
CA PHE A 20 16.82 10.65 -23.28
C PHE A 20 15.48 11.07 -23.87
N HIS A 21 14.67 11.72 -23.06
CA HIS A 21 13.41 12.33 -23.48
C HIS A 21 13.43 13.82 -23.20
N VAL A 22 13.07 14.62 -24.19
CA VAL A 22 12.92 16.07 -24.04
C VAL A 22 11.48 16.37 -23.65
N GLU A 23 11.27 16.93 -22.47
CA GLU A 23 9.96 17.25 -21.94
C GLU A 23 9.56 18.69 -22.24
N GLY A 24 8.41 18.88 -22.87
CA GLY A 24 7.83 20.19 -23.16
C GLY A 24 8.64 21.02 -24.14
N ASN A 25 8.50 22.33 -24.03
CA ASN A 25 9.16 23.32 -24.90
C ASN A 25 10.29 24.06 -24.16
N ALA A 26 11.25 24.52 -24.91
CA ALA A 26 12.27 25.40 -24.36
C ALA A 26 11.65 26.70 -23.81
N THR A 27 12.08 27.13 -22.63
CA THR A 27 11.60 28.33 -21.95
C THR A 27 12.68 29.39 -21.92
N GLY A 28 12.39 30.61 -22.40
CA GLY A 28 13.30 31.76 -22.29
C GLY A 28 13.44 32.20 -20.83
N LEU A 29 14.65 32.17 -20.31
CA LEU A 29 14.99 32.55 -18.93
C LEU A 29 15.58 33.95 -18.81
N SER A 30 15.78 34.64 -19.94
CA SER A 30 16.28 36.02 -20.00
C SER A 30 15.45 36.90 -20.96
N LYS A 31 15.41 38.19 -20.70
CA LYS A 31 14.65 39.17 -21.50
C LYS A 31 15.12 39.25 -22.96
N ASN A 32 16.39 38.98 -23.22
CA ASN A 32 17.01 39.05 -24.54
C ASN A 32 17.16 37.69 -25.24
N GLY A 33 16.58 36.62 -24.69
CA GLY A 33 16.67 35.29 -25.28
C GLY A 33 18.03 34.61 -25.19
N SER A 34 18.99 35.17 -24.48
CA SER A 34 20.36 34.65 -24.37
C SER A 34 20.44 33.43 -23.40
N PHE A 35 19.38 33.15 -22.65
CA PHE A 35 19.30 32.04 -21.70
C PHE A 35 18.02 31.26 -21.92
N ILE A 36 18.18 29.97 -22.19
CA ILE A 36 17.06 29.05 -22.48
C ILE A 36 17.16 27.86 -21.54
N GLY A 37 16.07 27.54 -20.87
CA GLY A 37 15.90 26.30 -20.07
C GLY A 37 15.18 25.24 -20.88
N HIS A 38 15.60 24.00 -20.74
CA HIS A 38 14.93 22.83 -21.31
C HIS A 38 15.02 21.65 -20.36
N HIS A 39 13.92 20.92 -20.17
CA HIS A 39 13.91 19.70 -19.37
C HIS A 39 14.29 18.50 -20.22
N ILE A 40 15.27 17.74 -19.76
CA ILE A 40 15.71 16.50 -20.39
C ILE A 40 15.64 15.40 -19.34
N MET A 41 14.81 14.40 -19.60
CA MET A 41 14.74 13.18 -18.78
C MET A 41 15.75 12.18 -19.30
N VAL A 42 16.56 11.66 -18.39
CA VAL A 42 17.54 10.59 -18.65
C VAL A 42 17.23 9.38 -17.78
N PRO A 43 17.58 8.15 -18.20
CA PRO A 43 17.53 6.97 -17.33
C PRO A 43 18.27 7.24 -16.03
N LYS A 44 17.70 6.77 -14.91
CA LYS A 44 18.39 6.83 -13.62
C LYS A 44 19.47 5.75 -13.57
N GLU A 45 20.62 6.12 -13.02
CA GLU A 45 21.65 5.19 -12.56
C GLU A 45 21.30 4.70 -11.15
N GLY A 46 22.07 3.76 -10.59
CA GLY A 46 21.83 3.21 -9.26
C GLY A 46 20.75 2.12 -9.20
N VAL A 47 20.18 1.88 -8.03
CA VAL A 47 19.23 0.80 -7.74
C VAL A 47 18.01 1.34 -7.02
N ALA A 48 16.82 0.84 -7.39
CA ALA A 48 15.59 1.10 -6.64
C ALA A 48 15.41 0.07 -5.53
N VAL A 49 15.45 0.49 -4.27
CA VAL A 49 15.21 -0.35 -3.11
C VAL A 49 13.75 -0.22 -2.68
N HIS A 50 12.98 -1.29 -2.80
CA HIS A 50 11.55 -1.31 -2.48
C HIS A 50 11.29 -2.09 -1.19
N ILE A 51 10.96 -1.40 -0.10
CA ILE A 51 10.56 -2.01 1.18
C ILE A 51 9.04 -1.99 1.25
N ASN A 52 8.42 -3.17 1.18
CA ASN A 52 6.98 -3.32 0.95
C ASN A 52 6.24 -3.82 2.19
N ALA A 53 4.96 -3.42 2.31
CA ALA A 53 4.05 -3.88 3.34
C ALA A 53 3.58 -5.33 3.13
N PHE A 54 3.02 -5.92 4.18
CA PHE A 54 2.56 -7.32 4.18
C PHE A 54 1.22 -7.54 3.46
N ASN A 55 0.39 -6.53 3.38
CA ASN A 55 -1.02 -6.68 3.01
C ASN A 55 -1.28 -6.83 1.50
N PHE A 56 -0.34 -6.41 0.64
CA PHE A 56 -0.38 -6.59 -0.81
C PHE A 56 0.98 -7.04 -1.34
N PRO A 57 1.48 -8.23 -0.97
CA PRO A 57 2.86 -8.63 -1.20
C PRO A 57 3.26 -8.71 -2.68
N ILE A 58 2.37 -9.22 -3.53
CA ILE A 58 2.61 -9.32 -4.98
C ILE A 58 2.37 -7.97 -5.65
N TRP A 59 1.22 -7.33 -5.37
CA TRP A 59 0.87 -6.06 -5.99
C TRP A 59 1.89 -4.96 -5.65
N GLY A 60 2.30 -4.86 -4.38
CA GLY A 60 3.28 -3.87 -3.93
C GLY A 60 4.65 -4.01 -4.59
N MET A 61 5.08 -5.25 -4.94
CA MET A 61 6.26 -5.46 -5.78
C MET A 61 6.01 -4.98 -7.21
N LEU A 62 4.94 -5.47 -7.85
CA LEU A 62 4.71 -5.26 -9.28
C LEU A 62 4.45 -3.80 -9.64
N GLU A 63 3.75 -3.04 -8.79
CA GLU A 63 3.49 -1.62 -9.05
C GLU A 63 4.78 -0.80 -9.06
N LYS A 64 5.71 -1.10 -8.15
CA LYS A 64 6.95 -0.36 -8.00
C LYS A 64 7.96 -0.72 -9.07
N ILE A 65 8.18 -2.02 -9.32
CA ILE A 65 9.09 -2.44 -10.38
C ILE A 65 8.62 -2.01 -11.77
N ALA A 66 7.30 -1.85 -11.97
CA ALA A 66 6.76 -1.32 -13.22
C ALA A 66 7.32 0.08 -13.56
N VAL A 67 7.52 0.91 -12.55
CA VAL A 67 8.02 2.28 -12.71
C VAL A 67 9.53 2.30 -12.90
N ASN A 68 10.29 1.67 -11.99
CA ASN A 68 11.75 1.75 -12.05
C ASN A 68 12.35 1.02 -13.25
N LEU A 69 11.80 -0.12 -13.66
CA LEU A 69 12.25 -0.80 -14.87
C LEU A 69 12.01 0.05 -16.13
N MET A 70 10.89 0.79 -16.18
CA MET A 70 10.64 1.76 -17.25
C MET A 70 11.65 2.90 -17.25
N ALA A 71 12.12 3.33 -16.07
CA ALA A 71 13.17 4.34 -15.93
C ALA A 71 14.59 3.80 -16.22
N GLY A 72 14.72 2.52 -16.59
CA GLY A 72 16.01 1.87 -16.84
C GLY A 72 16.78 1.48 -15.58
N MET A 73 16.12 1.44 -14.41
CA MET A 73 16.74 1.24 -13.11
C MET A 73 16.46 -0.18 -12.57
N PRO A 74 17.46 -0.97 -12.19
CA PRO A 74 17.24 -2.27 -11.53
C PRO A 74 16.61 -2.11 -10.15
N ALA A 75 16.04 -3.19 -9.62
CA ALA A 75 15.35 -3.15 -8.34
C ALA A 75 15.83 -4.25 -7.37
N ILE A 76 15.91 -3.88 -6.10
CA ILE A 76 15.96 -4.80 -4.97
C ILE A 76 14.62 -4.70 -4.22
N VAL A 77 13.88 -5.80 -4.16
CA VAL A 77 12.60 -5.87 -3.47
C VAL A 77 12.76 -6.55 -2.12
N LYS A 78 12.33 -5.89 -1.07
CA LYS A 78 12.27 -6.42 0.30
C LYS A 78 10.80 -6.45 0.76
N PRO A 79 10.08 -7.58 0.58
CA PRO A 79 8.73 -7.73 1.09
C PRO A 79 8.71 -7.81 2.63
N ALA A 80 7.54 -7.60 3.23
CA ALA A 80 7.35 -7.92 4.64
C ALA A 80 7.58 -9.42 4.88
N THR A 81 8.31 -9.75 5.93
CA THR A 81 8.78 -11.14 6.18
C THR A 81 7.63 -12.14 6.22
N ILE A 82 6.52 -11.78 6.89
CA ILE A 82 5.39 -12.67 7.11
C ILE A 82 4.67 -13.12 5.82
N THR A 83 4.74 -12.33 4.75
CA THR A 83 4.11 -12.64 3.45
C THR A 83 5.13 -12.76 2.31
N SER A 84 6.41 -12.80 2.64
CA SER A 84 7.51 -12.84 1.65
C SER A 84 7.45 -14.05 0.73
N TYR A 85 6.91 -15.17 1.19
CA TYR A 85 6.74 -16.39 0.38
C TYR A 85 5.88 -16.16 -0.86
N LEU A 86 4.82 -15.34 -0.78
CA LEU A 86 3.99 -14.99 -1.93
C LEU A 86 4.77 -14.14 -2.95
N THR A 87 5.54 -13.17 -2.45
CA THR A 87 6.40 -12.36 -3.30
C THR A 87 7.48 -13.21 -3.96
N HIS A 88 8.07 -14.16 -3.20
CA HIS A 88 9.09 -15.07 -3.72
C HIS A 88 8.56 -15.94 -4.87
N VAL A 89 7.36 -16.50 -4.76
CA VAL A 89 6.73 -17.27 -5.85
C VAL A 89 6.62 -16.42 -7.12
N MET A 90 6.07 -15.22 -7.00
CA MET A 90 5.91 -14.32 -8.15
C MET A 90 7.28 -13.86 -8.71
N PHE A 91 8.25 -13.59 -7.85
CA PHE A 91 9.61 -13.26 -8.24
C PHE A 91 10.23 -14.40 -9.06
N LYS A 92 10.08 -15.63 -8.58
CA LYS A 92 10.61 -16.83 -9.27
C LYS A 92 10.01 -16.97 -10.67
N GLU A 93 8.70 -16.81 -10.84
CA GLU A 93 8.05 -16.82 -12.16
C GLU A 93 8.63 -15.77 -13.12
N ILE A 94 8.91 -14.55 -12.61
CA ILE A 94 9.52 -13.49 -13.41
C ILE A 94 10.93 -13.87 -13.84
N ILE A 95 11.77 -14.37 -12.93
CA ILE A 95 13.16 -14.75 -13.24
C ILE A 95 13.21 -15.95 -14.18
N ASP A 96 12.40 -16.98 -13.94
CA ASP A 96 12.35 -18.18 -14.76
C ASP A 96 11.87 -17.89 -16.19
N SER A 97 11.06 -16.86 -16.37
CA SER A 97 10.60 -16.41 -17.71
C SER A 97 11.72 -15.84 -18.58
N LYS A 98 12.84 -15.42 -17.99
CA LYS A 98 14.01 -14.81 -18.68
C LYS A 98 13.66 -13.56 -19.52
N ILE A 99 12.56 -12.87 -19.20
CA ILE A 99 12.13 -11.64 -19.90
C ILE A 99 13.02 -10.46 -19.49
N LEU A 100 13.49 -10.44 -18.24
CA LEU A 100 14.35 -9.38 -17.74
C LEU A 100 15.83 -9.75 -17.90
N PRO A 101 16.70 -8.76 -18.17
CA PRO A 101 18.15 -8.97 -18.08
C PRO A 101 18.57 -9.46 -16.68
N GLU A 102 19.64 -10.22 -16.62
CA GLU A 102 20.21 -10.67 -15.35
C GLU A 102 20.54 -9.49 -14.44
N GLY A 103 20.20 -9.60 -13.14
CA GLY A 103 20.42 -8.54 -12.15
C GLY A 103 19.37 -7.44 -12.13
N SER A 104 18.48 -7.33 -13.13
CA SER A 104 17.46 -6.26 -13.17
C SER A 104 16.47 -6.31 -12.01
N LEU A 105 16.22 -7.49 -11.45
CA LEU A 105 15.32 -7.68 -10.32
C LEU A 105 15.93 -8.65 -9.32
N GLN A 106 16.01 -8.23 -8.05
CA GLN A 106 16.54 -9.01 -6.96
C GLN A 106 15.55 -8.99 -5.79
N LEU A 107 15.59 -10.05 -4.96
CA LEU A 107 14.69 -10.22 -3.82
C LEU A 107 15.47 -10.52 -2.54
N ILE A 108 15.14 -9.82 -1.46
CA ILE A 108 15.64 -10.09 -0.12
C ILE A 108 14.47 -10.48 0.78
N CYS A 109 14.38 -11.75 1.15
CA CYS A 109 13.44 -12.24 2.17
C CYS A 109 14.10 -12.18 3.55
N GLY A 110 13.39 -11.64 4.54
CA GLY A 110 13.89 -11.52 5.91
C GLY A 110 14.12 -10.08 6.34
N SER A 111 15.18 -9.84 7.15
CA SER A 111 15.47 -8.52 7.72
C SER A 111 15.94 -7.51 6.67
N ALA A 112 15.55 -6.24 6.84
CA ALA A 112 16.07 -5.13 6.05
C ALA A 112 17.35 -4.50 6.68
N ARG A 113 17.87 -5.05 7.77
CA ARG A 113 19.07 -4.53 8.43
C ARG A 113 20.25 -4.51 7.46
N GLY A 114 20.94 -3.39 7.40
CA GLY A 114 22.11 -3.20 6.54
C GLY A 114 21.81 -2.84 5.09
N ILE A 115 20.56 -2.98 4.61
CA ILE A 115 20.26 -2.65 3.20
C ILE A 115 20.47 -1.17 2.89
N LEU A 116 20.19 -0.28 3.87
CA LEU A 116 20.38 1.16 3.70
C LEU A 116 21.83 1.61 3.97
N ASP A 117 22.70 0.76 4.50
CA ASP A 117 24.10 1.13 4.77
C ASP A 117 24.91 1.26 3.47
N SER A 118 24.46 0.63 2.39
CA SER A 118 25.16 0.56 1.10
C SER A 118 24.59 1.46 0.04
N ILE A 119 23.50 2.20 0.31
CA ILE A 119 22.89 3.10 -0.68
C ILE A 119 23.73 4.36 -0.90
N ILE A 120 23.60 4.92 -2.10
CA ILE A 120 24.28 6.14 -2.55
C ILE A 120 23.26 7.11 -3.17
N SER A 121 23.69 8.31 -3.50
CA SER A 121 22.85 9.41 -4.04
C SER A 121 22.07 9.05 -5.31
N GLU A 122 22.60 8.14 -6.13
CA GLU A 122 21.99 7.67 -7.37
C GLU A 122 20.83 6.68 -7.13
N ASP A 123 20.77 6.06 -5.94
CA ASP A 123 19.74 5.10 -5.59
C ASP A 123 18.41 5.79 -5.26
N VAL A 124 17.35 4.99 -5.24
CA VAL A 124 16.01 5.43 -4.81
C VAL A 124 15.47 4.44 -3.80
N VAL A 125 14.94 4.93 -2.70
CA VAL A 125 14.26 4.09 -1.70
C VAL A 125 12.78 4.37 -1.70
N THR A 126 11.97 3.33 -1.77
CA THR A 126 10.52 3.42 -1.56
C THR A 126 10.11 2.55 -0.38
N PHE A 127 9.24 3.07 0.44
CA PHE A 127 8.71 2.38 1.61
C PHE A 127 7.18 2.42 1.62
N THR A 128 6.56 1.28 1.89
CA THR A 128 5.13 1.19 2.22
C THR A 128 4.98 0.41 3.52
N GLY A 129 4.34 1.01 4.53
CA GLY A 129 4.17 0.38 5.83
C GLY A 129 3.68 1.34 6.91
N SER A 130 4.08 1.12 8.17
CA SER A 130 3.72 2.00 9.29
C SER A 130 4.50 3.31 9.27
N ALA A 131 3.87 4.40 9.71
CA ALA A 131 4.51 5.71 9.81
C ALA A 131 5.73 5.69 10.74
N SER A 132 5.71 4.91 11.81
CA SER A 132 6.84 4.76 12.73
C SER A 132 8.07 4.17 12.06
N THR A 133 7.89 3.07 11.33
CA THR A 133 8.98 2.44 10.55
C THR A 133 9.44 3.36 9.43
N GLY A 134 8.51 3.98 8.70
CA GLY A 134 8.85 4.92 7.63
C GLY A 134 9.68 6.10 8.12
N LYS A 135 9.32 6.67 9.28
CA LYS A 135 10.08 7.74 9.92
C LYS A 135 11.50 7.28 10.29
N GLN A 136 11.63 6.08 10.87
CA GLN A 136 12.92 5.51 11.23
C GLN A 136 13.83 5.32 9.99
N LEU A 137 13.28 4.72 8.91
CA LEU A 137 14.03 4.52 7.68
C LEU A 137 14.41 5.85 7.02
N LYS A 138 13.49 6.81 6.94
CA LYS A 138 13.73 8.14 6.36
C LYS A 138 14.80 8.93 7.11
N SER A 139 14.96 8.67 8.43
CA SER A 139 15.98 9.30 9.27
C SER A 139 17.32 8.57 9.23
N HIS A 140 17.49 7.55 8.39
CA HIS A 140 18.75 6.83 8.27
C HIS A 140 19.86 7.77 7.77
N PRO A 141 21.08 7.77 8.40
CA PRO A 141 22.15 8.70 8.01
C PRO A 141 22.42 8.71 6.51
N LYS A 142 22.51 7.55 5.87
CA LYS A 142 22.73 7.47 4.43
C LYS A 142 21.63 8.15 3.59
N ILE A 143 20.36 8.06 3.99
CA ILE A 143 19.26 8.77 3.31
C ILE A 143 19.46 10.28 3.41
N VAL A 144 19.86 10.77 4.59
CA VAL A 144 20.02 12.20 4.86
C VAL A 144 21.31 12.75 4.24
N ASP A 145 22.43 12.11 4.54
CA ASP A 145 23.77 12.60 4.17
C ASP A 145 24.04 12.53 2.68
N GLU A 146 23.56 11.46 2.01
CA GLU A 146 23.68 11.24 0.57
C GLU A 146 22.52 11.85 -0.24
N SER A 147 21.54 12.47 0.45
CA SER A 147 20.34 13.03 -0.21
C SER A 147 19.58 12.02 -1.09
N VAL A 148 19.51 10.76 -0.66
CA VAL A 148 18.85 9.70 -1.40
C VAL A 148 17.34 9.97 -1.51
N PRO A 149 16.75 9.96 -2.71
CA PRO A 149 15.30 10.08 -2.85
C PRO A 149 14.56 9.00 -2.08
N PHE A 150 13.70 9.42 -1.14
CA PHE A 150 12.92 8.53 -0.28
C PHE A 150 11.43 8.79 -0.44
N ASN A 151 10.71 7.87 -1.08
CA ASN A 151 9.26 7.90 -1.21
C ASN A 151 8.60 7.06 -0.12
N MET A 152 7.69 7.64 0.64
CA MET A 152 7.02 6.99 1.76
C MET A 152 5.51 7.03 1.59
N GLU A 153 4.90 5.85 1.54
CA GLU A 153 3.48 5.64 1.74
C GLU A 153 3.27 4.98 3.11
N ALA A 154 2.65 5.70 4.03
CA ALA A 154 2.50 5.22 5.40
C ALA A 154 1.18 5.65 6.01
N ASP A 155 0.54 4.69 6.67
CA ASP A 155 -0.73 4.81 7.36
C ASP A 155 -1.86 5.45 6.53
N SER A 156 -3.07 5.44 7.05
CA SER A 156 -4.19 6.14 6.45
C SER A 156 -5.31 6.35 7.47
N LEU A 157 -6.07 7.43 7.29
CA LEU A 157 -7.25 7.78 8.08
C LEU A 157 -8.45 8.03 7.16
N ASN A 158 -8.69 7.11 6.23
CA ASN A 158 -9.80 7.22 5.29
C ASN A 158 -11.12 7.34 6.03
N CYS A 159 -11.99 8.19 5.55
CA CYS A 159 -13.32 8.37 6.11
C CYS A 159 -14.41 8.07 5.07
N SER A 160 -15.57 7.70 5.57
CA SER A 160 -16.84 7.71 4.83
C SER A 160 -17.78 8.69 5.48
N VAL A 161 -18.41 9.53 4.68
CA VAL A 161 -19.32 10.60 5.14
C VAL A 161 -20.72 10.31 4.63
N LEU A 162 -21.70 10.30 5.54
CA LEU A 162 -23.13 10.15 5.20
C LEU A 162 -23.79 11.54 5.17
N GLY A 163 -24.56 11.83 4.13
CA GLY A 163 -25.35 13.06 4.04
C GLY A 163 -26.58 13.03 4.95
N GLU A 164 -27.12 14.19 5.30
CA GLU A 164 -28.31 14.31 6.17
C GLU A 164 -29.58 13.75 5.52
N ASP A 165 -29.64 13.75 4.22
CA ASP A 165 -30.76 13.24 3.41
C ASP A 165 -30.69 11.71 3.17
N SER A 166 -29.57 11.09 3.47
CA SER A 166 -29.33 9.65 3.29
C SER A 166 -29.84 8.87 4.50
N VAL A 167 -31.15 8.82 4.67
CA VAL A 167 -31.84 8.16 5.78
C VAL A 167 -32.10 6.68 5.50
N PRO A 168 -32.39 5.84 6.51
CA PRO A 168 -32.75 4.43 6.34
C PRO A 168 -33.88 4.25 5.29
N GLY A 169 -33.66 3.30 4.38
CA GLY A 169 -34.57 3.05 3.25
C GLY A 169 -34.21 3.78 1.95
N THR A 170 -33.23 4.67 1.96
CA THR A 170 -32.65 5.25 0.75
C THR A 170 -31.54 4.38 0.19
N ALA A 171 -31.31 4.43 -1.13
CA ALA A 171 -30.24 3.67 -1.80
C ALA A 171 -28.86 4.13 -1.30
N GLU A 172 -28.70 5.40 -1.01
CA GLU A 172 -27.46 6.02 -0.51
C GLU A 172 -27.09 5.49 0.88
N PHE A 173 -28.08 5.36 1.79
CA PHE A 173 -27.87 4.74 3.10
C PHE A 173 -27.42 3.29 2.96
N ASP A 174 -28.10 2.51 2.11
CA ASP A 174 -27.77 1.10 1.90
C ASP A 174 -26.40 0.92 1.32
N ILE A 175 -26.00 1.73 0.34
CA ILE A 175 -24.65 1.71 -0.25
C ILE A 175 -23.61 2.10 0.80
N PHE A 176 -23.84 3.14 1.58
CA PHE A 176 -22.96 3.57 2.66
C PHE A 176 -22.68 2.42 3.65
N ILE A 177 -23.72 1.82 4.19
CA ILE A 177 -23.63 0.69 5.13
C ILE A 177 -22.89 -0.49 4.49
N LYS A 178 -23.19 -0.82 3.23
CA LYS A 178 -22.57 -1.92 2.49
C LYS A 178 -21.07 -1.71 2.31
N GLU A 179 -20.67 -0.53 1.88
CA GLU A 179 -19.24 -0.24 1.63
C GLU A 179 -18.46 -0.12 2.94
N VAL A 180 -19.03 0.47 3.99
CA VAL A 180 -18.40 0.49 5.32
C VAL A 180 -18.17 -0.93 5.83
N LEU A 181 -19.20 -1.79 5.80
CA LEU A 181 -19.09 -3.19 6.24
C LEU A 181 -18.03 -3.94 5.44
N LYS A 182 -18.01 -3.77 4.12
CA LYS A 182 -17.04 -4.39 3.22
C LYS A 182 -15.61 -3.95 3.58
N GLU A 183 -15.38 -2.66 3.80
CA GLU A 183 -14.07 -2.12 4.12
C GLU A 183 -13.59 -2.55 5.52
N MET A 184 -14.49 -2.80 6.47
CA MET A 184 -14.17 -3.36 7.78
C MET A 184 -13.79 -4.84 7.71
N THR A 185 -14.37 -5.62 6.79
CA THR A 185 -14.29 -7.09 6.81
C THR A 185 -13.33 -7.66 5.75
N VAL A 186 -13.21 -7.03 4.59
CA VAL A 186 -12.29 -7.50 3.54
C VAL A 186 -10.85 -7.44 4.05
N LYS A 187 -10.14 -8.58 3.97
CA LYS A 187 -8.78 -8.77 4.50
C LYS A 187 -8.69 -8.44 6.01
N ALA A 188 -9.76 -8.63 6.77
CA ALA A 188 -9.85 -8.21 8.18
C ALA A 188 -9.46 -6.74 8.40
N GLY A 189 -9.83 -5.85 7.45
CA GLY A 189 -9.51 -4.42 7.51
C GLY A 189 -8.04 -4.06 7.23
N GLN A 190 -7.19 -5.04 6.87
CA GLN A 190 -5.76 -4.84 6.65
C GLN A 190 -5.46 -4.26 5.25
N LYS A 191 -6.05 -3.10 4.97
CA LYS A 191 -5.86 -2.36 3.70
C LYS A 191 -5.54 -0.89 3.98
N CYS A 192 -4.70 -0.28 3.15
CA CYS A 192 -4.47 1.16 3.19
C CYS A 192 -5.74 1.97 2.86
N THR A 193 -6.64 1.41 2.04
CA THR A 193 -7.92 2.02 1.65
C THR A 193 -9.06 1.76 2.62
N ALA A 194 -8.89 0.93 3.67
CA ALA A 194 -9.96 0.64 4.61
C ALA A 194 -10.50 1.90 5.29
N ILE A 195 -11.82 1.98 5.42
CA ILE A 195 -12.48 3.09 6.12
C ILE A 195 -12.13 2.98 7.62
N ARG A 196 -11.52 4.03 8.16
CA ARG A 196 -11.10 4.12 9.57
C ARG A 196 -12.02 5.03 10.37
N ARG A 197 -12.73 5.93 9.70
CA ARG A 197 -13.65 6.89 10.31
C ARG A 197 -14.95 6.92 9.56
N ILE A 198 -16.05 6.87 10.30
CA ILE A 198 -17.40 6.96 9.77
C ILE A 198 -17.98 8.27 10.33
N ILE A 199 -18.29 9.22 9.47
CA ILE A 199 -18.80 10.53 9.84
C ILE A 199 -20.27 10.59 9.42
N VAL A 200 -21.15 10.71 10.39
CA VAL A 200 -22.60 10.71 10.17
C VAL A 200 -23.27 11.86 10.91
N PRO A 201 -24.42 12.36 10.45
CA PRO A 201 -25.25 13.30 11.21
C PRO A 201 -25.61 12.72 12.58
N GLU A 202 -25.66 13.56 13.61
CA GLU A 202 -25.98 13.15 14.99
C GLU A 202 -27.31 12.39 15.06
N SER A 203 -28.32 12.81 14.30
CA SER A 203 -29.62 12.16 14.21
C SER A 203 -29.60 10.74 13.65
N LEU A 204 -28.55 10.34 12.93
CA LEU A 204 -28.42 9.02 12.28
C LEU A 204 -27.41 8.10 12.98
N VAL A 205 -26.73 8.56 14.03
CA VAL A 205 -25.68 7.78 14.72
C VAL A 205 -26.18 6.43 15.19
N GLU A 206 -27.30 6.42 15.94
CA GLU A 206 -27.85 5.18 16.49
C GLU A 206 -28.34 4.23 15.39
N GLU A 207 -28.93 4.72 14.32
CA GLU A 207 -29.41 3.89 13.23
C GLU A 207 -28.24 3.24 12.46
N VAL A 208 -27.19 4.01 12.17
CA VAL A 208 -25.97 3.49 11.55
C VAL A 208 -25.29 2.47 12.44
N LYS A 209 -25.15 2.75 13.75
CA LYS A 209 -24.56 1.85 14.74
C LYS A 209 -25.32 0.52 14.81
N ASN A 210 -26.65 0.57 14.91
CA ASN A 210 -27.50 -0.61 14.99
C ASN A 210 -27.44 -1.44 13.70
N THR A 211 -27.52 -0.78 12.55
CA THR A 211 -27.47 -1.46 11.24
C THR A 211 -26.13 -2.12 11.00
N LEU A 212 -25.00 -1.44 11.28
CA LEU A 212 -23.68 -2.01 11.16
C LEU A 212 -23.47 -3.18 12.14
N SER A 213 -23.88 -3.03 13.40
CA SER A 213 -23.78 -4.08 14.42
C SER A 213 -24.53 -5.34 14.00
N LEU A 214 -25.75 -5.20 13.48
CA LEU A 214 -26.55 -6.31 12.97
C LEU A 214 -25.89 -7.02 11.78
N LYS A 215 -25.29 -6.26 10.87
CA LYS A 215 -24.57 -6.85 9.71
C LYS A 215 -23.25 -7.49 10.12
N LEU A 216 -22.50 -6.88 11.02
CA LEU A 216 -21.26 -7.42 11.57
C LEU A 216 -21.49 -8.71 12.36
N SER A 217 -22.61 -8.82 13.12
CA SER A 217 -22.96 -10.03 13.86
C SER A 217 -23.14 -11.26 12.95
N LYS A 218 -23.55 -11.04 11.71
CA LYS A 218 -23.73 -12.08 10.68
C LYS A 218 -22.45 -12.40 9.89
N THR A 219 -21.37 -11.65 10.10
CA THR A 219 -20.10 -11.89 9.40
C THR A 219 -19.45 -13.14 9.96
N THR A 220 -19.24 -14.13 9.13
CA THR A 220 -18.56 -15.37 9.46
C THR A 220 -17.05 -15.17 9.44
N ILE A 221 -16.37 -15.65 10.47
CA ILE A 221 -14.92 -15.51 10.65
C ILE A 221 -14.29 -16.91 10.74
N GLY A 222 -13.17 -17.13 10.08
CA GLY A 222 -12.50 -18.43 10.13
C GLY A 222 -11.56 -18.68 8.96
N ASP A 223 -11.37 -19.95 8.62
CA ASP A 223 -10.54 -20.35 7.48
C ASP A 223 -11.21 -19.93 6.16
N PRO A 224 -10.57 -19.03 5.37
CA PRO A 224 -11.12 -18.53 4.11
C PRO A 224 -11.25 -19.61 3.02
N GLN A 225 -10.69 -20.80 3.20
CA GLN A 225 -10.89 -21.94 2.29
C GLN A 225 -12.26 -22.59 2.46
N ILE A 226 -12.92 -22.34 3.60
CA ILE A 226 -14.25 -22.89 3.88
C ILE A 226 -15.32 -22.00 3.24
N GLU A 227 -16.21 -22.62 2.47
CA GLU A 227 -17.32 -21.92 1.83
C GLU A 227 -18.19 -21.19 2.87
N GLY A 228 -18.54 -19.93 2.58
CA GLY A 228 -19.36 -19.10 3.46
C GLY A 228 -18.55 -18.29 4.49
N VAL A 229 -17.24 -18.53 4.68
CA VAL A 229 -16.39 -17.67 5.49
C VAL A 229 -16.13 -16.35 4.76
N ARG A 230 -16.41 -15.24 5.46
CA ARG A 230 -16.31 -13.88 4.90
C ARG A 230 -15.06 -13.13 5.32
N MET A 231 -14.52 -13.42 6.47
CA MET A 231 -13.35 -12.75 7.03
C MET A 231 -12.35 -13.78 7.57
N GLY A 232 -11.12 -13.73 7.08
CA GLY A 232 -10.01 -14.53 7.58
C GLY A 232 -9.33 -13.88 8.79
N SER A 233 -8.21 -14.48 9.21
CA SER A 233 -7.37 -13.98 10.30
C SER A 233 -6.60 -12.71 9.92
N LEU A 234 -6.04 -12.07 10.93
CA LEU A 234 -4.94 -11.12 10.75
C LEU A 234 -3.70 -11.85 10.20
N ALA A 235 -2.78 -11.10 9.60
CA ALA A 235 -1.60 -11.67 8.94
C ALA A 235 -0.68 -12.42 9.90
N GLY A 236 -0.63 -12.03 11.17
CA GLY A 236 0.18 -12.70 12.17
C GLY A 236 -0.06 -12.18 13.58
N LYS A 237 0.60 -12.85 14.55
CA LYS A 237 0.45 -12.54 15.99
C LYS A 237 0.94 -11.12 16.37
N GLU A 238 1.92 -10.58 15.65
CA GLU A 238 2.36 -9.20 15.88
C GLU A 238 1.23 -8.21 15.53
N GLN A 239 0.56 -8.40 14.40
CA GLN A 239 -0.58 -7.56 13.99
C GLN A 239 -1.76 -7.70 14.95
N GLU A 240 -2.00 -8.91 15.44
CA GLU A 240 -3.02 -9.16 16.46
C GLU A 240 -2.71 -8.41 17.74
N SER A 241 -1.49 -8.53 18.27
CA SER A 241 -1.05 -7.83 19.49
C SER A 241 -1.13 -6.32 19.34
N GLU A 242 -0.70 -5.79 18.21
CA GLU A 242 -0.79 -4.36 17.92
C GLU A 242 -2.25 -3.86 17.86
N VAL A 243 -3.15 -4.62 17.24
CA VAL A 243 -4.59 -4.28 17.20
C VAL A 243 -5.17 -4.24 18.61
N TYR A 244 -4.90 -5.23 19.46
CA TYR A 244 -5.37 -5.22 20.85
C TYR A 244 -4.81 -4.04 21.66
N GLU A 245 -3.54 -3.72 21.49
CA GLU A 245 -2.94 -2.53 22.13
C GLU A 245 -3.67 -1.24 21.73
N LYS A 246 -3.94 -1.06 20.43
CA LYS A 246 -4.64 0.14 19.93
C LYS A 246 -6.11 0.17 20.34
N ILE A 247 -6.79 -0.97 20.42
CA ILE A 247 -8.15 -1.05 20.97
C ILE A 247 -8.16 -0.60 22.44
N ASN A 248 -7.22 -1.07 23.25
CA ASN A 248 -7.16 -0.67 24.65
C ASN A 248 -6.89 0.82 24.82
N LEU A 249 -5.98 1.37 24.01
CA LEU A 249 -5.72 2.81 24.00
C LEU A 249 -6.97 3.63 23.60
N LEU A 250 -7.73 3.19 22.59
CA LEU A 250 -8.97 3.85 22.18
C LEU A 250 -10.04 3.80 23.27
N LYS A 251 -10.15 2.71 24.01
CA LYS A 251 -11.12 2.56 25.12
C LYS A 251 -10.89 3.55 26.27
N GLU A 252 -9.71 4.14 26.40
CA GLU A 252 -9.45 5.17 27.42
C GLU A 252 -10.23 6.47 27.17
N SER A 253 -10.61 6.75 25.90
CA SER A 253 -11.24 8.01 25.49
C SER A 253 -12.48 7.84 24.61
N GLN A 254 -12.81 6.61 24.22
CA GLN A 254 -13.91 6.33 23.29
C GLN A 254 -14.85 5.24 23.84
N GLU A 255 -16.10 5.32 23.46
CA GLU A 255 -17.09 4.28 23.75
C GLU A 255 -17.00 3.14 22.74
N LEU A 256 -17.06 1.89 23.22
CA LEU A 256 -17.13 0.71 22.39
C LEU A 256 -18.56 0.53 21.85
N ALA A 257 -18.73 0.79 20.56
CA ALA A 257 -20.05 0.67 19.92
C ALA A 257 -20.51 -0.75 19.70
N TYR A 258 -19.59 -1.67 19.36
CA TYR A 258 -19.91 -3.08 19.07
C TYR A 258 -18.68 -3.97 19.23
N GLN A 259 -18.90 -5.14 19.78
CA GLN A 259 -17.91 -6.23 19.83
C GLN A 259 -18.65 -7.57 19.66
N LYS A 260 -18.15 -8.43 18.76
CA LYS A 260 -18.66 -9.78 18.57
C LYS A 260 -17.80 -10.76 19.36
N GLU A 261 -18.44 -11.76 20.02
CA GLU A 261 -17.74 -12.95 20.48
C GLU A 261 -17.24 -13.75 19.27
N LEU A 262 -16.00 -14.22 19.34
CA LEU A 262 -15.39 -14.93 18.23
C LEU A 262 -15.84 -16.40 18.22
N GLU A 263 -16.62 -16.75 17.21
CA GLU A 263 -16.84 -18.12 16.79
C GLU A 263 -16.07 -18.33 15.49
N LEU A 264 -15.02 -19.14 15.53
CA LEU A 264 -14.16 -19.39 14.38
C LEU A 264 -14.59 -20.65 13.64
N ILE A 265 -14.81 -20.52 12.33
CA ILE A 265 -15.18 -21.65 11.47
C ILE A 265 -13.89 -22.28 10.93
N GLY A 266 -13.68 -23.57 11.20
CA GLY A 266 -12.53 -24.34 10.68
C GLY A 266 -11.19 -23.99 11.32
N ALA A 267 -11.16 -23.23 12.41
CA ALA A 267 -9.94 -23.04 13.17
C ALA A 267 -9.69 -24.29 14.03
N ASP A 268 -8.56 -24.93 13.81
CA ASP A 268 -8.06 -25.92 14.77
C ASP A 268 -7.80 -25.23 16.11
N LYS A 269 -8.32 -25.83 17.19
CA LYS A 269 -8.22 -25.26 18.54
C LYS A 269 -6.81 -25.26 19.07
#